data_27adb93f331aa05f462d20fe88ffc0f2
#
_entry.id   27adb93f331aa05f462d20fe88ffc0f2
#
_cell.length_a   1.000
_cell.length_b   1.000
_cell.length_c   1.000
_cell.angle_alpha   90.00
_cell.angle_beta   90.00
_cell.angle_gamma   90.00
#
_symmetry.space_group_name_H-M   'P 1'
#
loop_
_entity.id
_entity.type
_entity.pdbx_description
1 polymer ?
#
loop_
_entity_poly.entity_id
_entity_poly.type
_entity_poly.pdbx_seq_one_letter_code
_entity_poly.pdbx_strand_id
1 'polypeptide(L)'
;MRLKELTSDIIIRKEDITKDGSRYIYTMTTKDNNIVPGLGIMLYSIRIEMTDEFGITTSAEIRDIFSNKTKADAFFEKLVRNLATPMNLIYVLEDEMS
;
A
#
# COMPACT_ATOMS: atom_id res chain seq x y z
N MET A 1 -1.55 27.70 -9.23
CA MET A 1 -2.32 26.49 -9.00
C MET A 1 -1.40 25.27 -8.87
N ARG A 2 -1.73 24.40 -7.98
CA ARG A 2 -0.90 23.23 -7.74
C ARG A 2 -1.56 21.98 -8.30
N LEU A 3 -0.94 21.41 -9.31
CA LEU A 3 -1.49 20.23 -9.97
C LEU A 3 -1.61 19.04 -9.03
N LYS A 4 -0.73 18.95 -8.03
CA LYS A 4 -0.78 17.82 -7.09
C LYS A 4 -2.05 17.81 -6.24
N GLU A 5 -2.77 18.90 -6.18
CA GLU A 5 -4.04 18.93 -5.45
C GLU A 5 -5.13 18.17 -6.18
N LEU A 6 -4.92 17.89 -7.47
CA LEU A 6 -5.88 17.14 -8.29
C LEU A 6 -5.71 15.63 -8.15
N THR A 7 -4.63 15.20 -7.50
CA THR A 7 -4.29 13.78 -7.39
C THR A 7 -3.99 13.39 -5.95
N SER A 8 -4.88 13.76 -5.04
CA SER A 8 -4.71 13.44 -3.62
C SER A 8 -4.93 11.96 -3.39
N ASP A 9 -4.00 11.34 -2.67
CA ASP A 9 -4.16 9.97 -2.23
C ASP A 9 -5.08 9.94 -1.01
N ILE A 10 -6.00 9.01 -1.01
CA ILE A 10 -6.92 8.79 0.09
C ILE A 10 -6.53 7.49 0.78
N ILE A 11 -6.31 7.55 2.09
CA ILE A 11 -5.97 6.35 2.85
C ILE A 11 -7.24 5.53 3.07
N ILE A 12 -7.23 4.31 2.54
CA ILE A 12 -8.35 3.37 2.67
C ILE A 12 -8.16 2.49 3.90
N ARG A 13 -6.93 2.01 4.12
CA ARG A 13 -6.61 1.15 5.25
C ARG A 13 -5.21 1.46 5.75
N LYS A 14 -5.02 1.30 7.06
CA LYS A 14 -3.71 1.47 7.67
C LYS A 14 -3.61 0.53 8.87
N GLU A 15 -2.55 -0.25 8.92
CA GLU A 15 -2.25 -1.12 10.06
C GLU A 15 -0.86 -0.77 10.58
N ASP A 16 -0.74 -0.68 11.90
CA ASP A 16 0.49 -0.33 12.58
C ASP A 16 0.79 -1.42 13.59
N ILE A 17 1.84 -2.18 13.35
CA ILE A 17 2.19 -3.35 14.16
C ILE A 17 3.61 -3.20 14.68
N THR A 18 3.79 -3.42 15.97
CA THR A 18 5.12 -3.47 16.58
C THR A 18 5.37 -4.90 17.04
N LYS A 19 6.48 -5.48 16.62
CA LYS A 19 6.85 -6.82 17.01
C LYS A 19 8.37 -6.96 17.06
N ASP A 20 8.86 -7.52 18.15
CA ASP A 20 10.30 -7.79 18.34
C ASP A 20 11.17 -6.55 18.15
N GLY A 21 10.68 -5.39 18.60
CA GLY A 21 11.43 -4.15 18.52
C GLY A 21 11.33 -3.41 17.19
N SER A 22 10.65 -3.99 16.21
CA SER A 22 10.46 -3.36 14.91
C SER A 22 9.02 -2.92 14.75
N ARG A 23 8.82 -1.81 14.05
CA ARG A 23 7.50 -1.27 13.80
C ARG A 23 7.21 -1.37 12.30
N TYR A 24 6.02 -1.89 11.98
CA TYR A 24 5.59 -2.09 10.60
C TYR A 24 4.33 -1.27 10.36
N ILE A 25 4.34 -0.46 9.33
CA ILE A 25 3.16 0.32 8.94
C ILE A 25 2.79 -0.07 7.52
N TYR A 26 1.57 -0.60 7.39
CA TYR A 26 0.99 -1.01 6.11
C TYR A 26 -0.09 -0.01 5.74
N THR A 27 -0.02 0.55 4.55
CA THR A 27 -0.98 1.55 4.10
C THR A 27 -1.49 1.20 2.72
N MET A 28 -2.82 1.26 2.57
CA MET A 28 -3.45 1.14 1.26
C MET A 28 -4.11 2.46 0.93
N THR A 29 -3.80 3.00 -0.24
CA THR A 29 -4.36 4.27 -0.69
C THR A 29 -5.03 4.09 -2.04
N THR A 30 -5.92 5.01 -2.36
CA THR A 30 -6.50 5.13 -3.68
C THR A 30 -6.45 6.59 -4.10
N LYS A 31 -6.43 6.82 -5.39
CA LYS A 31 -6.49 8.18 -5.91
C LYS A 31 -7.92 8.54 -6.25
N ASP A 32 -8.30 9.75 -5.89
CA ASP A 32 -9.55 10.31 -6.37
C ASP A 32 -9.30 10.78 -7.80
N ASN A 33 -9.64 9.94 -8.76
CA ASN A 33 -9.37 10.23 -10.15
C ASN A 33 -10.53 10.96 -10.80
N ASN A 34 -10.63 12.25 -10.54
CA ASN A 34 -11.63 13.09 -11.17
C ASN A 34 -11.23 13.52 -12.59
N ILE A 35 -10.04 13.11 -13.02
CA ILE A 35 -9.51 13.53 -14.30
C ILE A 35 -10.20 12.84 -15.47
N VAL A 36 -10.77 11.65 -15.23
CA VAL A 36 -11.47 10.90 -16.26
C VAL A 36 -12.89 10.61 -15.80
N PRO A 37 -13.78 11.61 -15.91
CA PRO A 37 -15.18 11.45 -15.49
C PRO A 37 -15.85 10.32 -16.28
N GLY A 38 -16.62 9.52 -15.58
CA GLY A 38 -17.39 8.45 -16.20
C GLY A 38 -16.72 7.10 -16.28
N LEU A 39 -15.43 6.99 -16.08
CA LEU A 39 -14.77 5.70 -16.06
C LEU A 39 -14.94 4.99 -14.72
N GLY A 40 -15.01 5.75 -13.62
CA GLY A 40 -15.23 5.19 -12.30
C GLY A 40 -14.18 4.20 -11.86
N ILE A 41 -13.01 4.21 -12.48
CA ILE A 41 -11.94 3.29 -12.15
C ILE A 41 -11.12 3.88 -11.01
N MET A 42 -11.06 3.15 -9.90
CA MET A 42 -10.18 3.52 -8.78
C MET A 42 -9.01 2.55 -8.76
N LEU A 43 -7.82 3.11 -8.65
CA LEU A 43 -6.61 2.30 -8.56
C LEU A 43 -6.07 2.37 -7.15
N TYR A 44 -5.61 1.24 -6.66
CA TYR A 44 -5.15 1.10 -5.27
C TYR A 44 -3.65 0.90 -5.23
N SER A 45 -3.02 1.58 -4.27
CA SER A 45 -1.58 1.50 -4.04
C SER A 45 -1.33 0.96 -2.65
N ILE A 46 -0.24 0.23 -2.48
CA ILE A 46 0.10 -0.37 -1.19
C ILE A 46 1.52 -0.01 -0.84
N ARG A 47 1.72 0.38 0.42
CA ARG A 47 3.02 0.77 0.94
C ARG A 47 3.31 0.03 2.24
N ILE A 48 4.55 -0.40 2.40
CA ILE A 48 5.05 -0.96 3.66
C ILE A 48 6.20 -0.08 4.13
N GLU A 49 6.14 0.32 5.37
CA GLU A 49 7.21 1.07 6.01
C GLU A 49 7.62 0.30 7.26
N MET A 50 8.91 0.03 7.42
CA MET A 50 9.41 -0.71 8.56
C MET A 50 10.53 0.10 9.22
N THR A 51 10.43 0.27 10.54
CA THR A 51 11.48 0.88 11.33
C THR A 51 12.02 -0.20 12.27
N ASP A 52 13.32 -0.48 12.18
CA ASP A 52 13.93 -1.53 13.00
C ASP A 52 14.25 -1.01 14.41
N GLU A 53 14.79 -1.91 15.24
CA GLU A 53 15.10 -1.57 16.64
C GLU A 53 16.19 -0.51 16.78
N PHE A 54 16.94 -0.26 15.72
CA PHE A 54 17.97 0.79 15.71
C PHE A 54 17.46 2.11 15.15
N GLY A 55 16.18 2.18 14.81
CA GLY A 55 15.58 3.39 14.28
C GLY A 55 15.77 3.58 12.78
N ILE A 56 16.26 2.58 12.08
CA ILE A 56 16.45 2.66 10.63
C ILE A 56 15.15 2.30 9.94
N THR A 57 14.67 3.21 9.08
CA THR A 57 13.42 3.03 8.36
C THR A 57 13.68 2.68 6.91
N THR A 58 13.02 1.63 6.43
CA THR A 58 13.00 1.26 5.03
C THR A 58 11.54 1.25 4.57
N SER A 59 11.33 1.45 3.27
CA SER A 59 9.98 1.45 2.74
C SER A 59 9.95 0.94 1.31
N ALA A 60 8.79 0.44 0.91
CA ALA A 60 8.53 0.05 -0.46
C ALA A 60 7.06 0.36 -0.76
N GLU A 61 6.80 0.71 -1.99
CA GLU A 61 5.45 1.06 -2.42
C GLU A 61 5.20 0.51 -3.81
N ILE A 62 3.99 -0.01 -4.02
CA ILE A 62 3.54 -0.40 -5.34
C ILE A 62 2.32 0.46 -5.66
N ARG A 63 2.45 1.27 -6.68
CA ARG A 63 1.42 2.24 -7.03
C ARG A 63 0.48 1.70 -8.10
N ASP A 64 -0.81 2.03 -7.93
CA ASP A 64 -1.84 1.78 -8.94
C ASP A 64 -1.88 0.33 -9.42
N ILE A 65 -1.67 -0.61 -8.51
CA ILE A 65 -1.49 -2.01 -8.87
C ILE A 65 -2.80 -2.79 -8.96
N PHE A 66 -3.80 -2.40 -8.20
CA PHE A 66 -5.08 -3.08 -8.21
C PHE A 66 -6.20 -2.14 -8.62
N SER A 67 -7.07 -2.60 -9.49
CA SER A 67 -8.30 -1.88 -9.86
C SER A 67 -9.52 -2.45 -9.15
N ASN A 68 -9.36 -3.57 -8.45
CA ASN A 68 -10.43 -4.25 -7.74
C ASN A 68 -10.18 -4.18 -6.24
N LYS A 69 -11.11 -3.54 -5.50
CA LYS A 69 -10.93 -3.35 -4.07
C LYS A 69 -10.83 -4.66 -3.31
N THR A 70 -11.62 -5.66 -3.70
CA THR A 70 -11.60 -6.97 -3.04
C THR A 70 -10.23 -7.62 -3.14
N LYS A 71 -9.62 -7.55 -4.32
CA LYS A 71 -8.26 -8.09 -4.51
C LYS A 71 -7.22 -7.30 -3.75
N ALA A 72 -7.37 -5.96 -3.73
CA ALA A 72 -6.45 -5.11 -2.97
C ALA A 72 -6.54 -5.42 -1.48
N ASP A 73 -7.75 -5.57 -0.94
CA ASP A 73 -7.96 -5.94 0.45
C ASP A 73 -7.35 -7.29 0.78
N ALA A 74 -7.54 -8.28 -0.09
CA ALA A 74 -6.99 -9.62 0.13
C ALA A 74 -5.46 -9.59 0.16
N PHE A 75 -4.86 -8.84 -0.74
CA PHE A 75 -3.42 -8.69 -0.79
C PHE A 75 -2.90 -7.97 0.46
N PHE A 76 -3.58 -6.90 0.86
CA PHE A 76 -3.23 -6.15 2.06
C PHE A 76 -3.27 -7.04 3.30
N GLU A 77 -4.34 -7.83 3.46
CA GLU A 77 -4.48 -8.77 4.57
C GLU A 77 -3.35 -9.80 4.59
N LYS A 78 -2.97 -10.28 3.42
CA LYS A 78 -1.88 -11.23 3.28
C LYS A 78 -0.56 -10.64 3.77
N LEU A 79 -0.28 -9.39 3.40
CA LEU A 79 0.92 -8.71 3.85
C LEU A 79 0.95 -8.54 5.35
N VAL A 80 -0.17 -8.09 5.93
CA VAL A 80 -0.27 -7.85 7.37
C VAL A 80 -0.13 -9.16 8.13
N ARG A 81 -0.87 -10.19 7.71
CA ARG A 81 -0.88 -11.48 8.38
C ARG A 81 0.50 -12.14 8.39
N ASN A 82 1.25 -11.97 7.32
CA ASN A 82 2.58 -12.56 7.19
C ASN A 82 3.69 -11.64 7.69
N LEU A 83 3.34 -10.47 8.20
CA LEU A 83 4.29 -9.47 8.67
C LEU A 83 5.34 -9.18 7.60
N ALA A 84 4.90 -8.94 6.38
CA ALA A 84 5.78 -8.72 5.25
C ALA A 84 6.63 -7.46 5.44
N THR A 85 7.88 -7.53 5.02
CA THR A 85 8.79 -6.38 5.06
C THR A 85 8.76 -5.64 3.72
N PRO A 86 9.31 -4.43 3.65
CA PRO A 86 9.41 -3.73 2.38
C PRO A 86 10.13 -4.56 1.31
N MET A 87 11.16 -5.31 1.72
CA MET A 87 11.92 -6.15 0.80
C MET A 87 11.08 -7.32 0.26
N ASN A 88 10.12 -7.81 1.04
CA ASN A 88 9.25 -8.91 0.63
C ASN A 88 8.15 -8.49 -0.32
N LEU A 89 7.82 -7.20 -0.37
CA LEU A 89 6.63 -6.73 -1.07
C LEU A 89 6.57 -7.21 -2.52
N ILE A 90 7.68 -7.06 -3.25
CA ILE A 90 7.70 -7.43 -4.66
C ILE A 90 7.53 -8.94 -4.84
N TYR A 91 8.09 -9.75 -3.92
CA TYR A 91 7.98 -11.20 -4.01
C TYR A 91 6.56 -11.67 -3.72
N VAL A 92 5.90 -11.07 -2.74
CA VAL A 92 4.51 -11.41 -2.44
C VAL A 92 3.62 -11.02 -3.61
N LEU A 93 3.89 -9.89 -4.24
CA LEU A 93 3.14 -9.44 -5.40
C LEU A 93 3.33 -10.40 -6.58
N GLU A 94 4.56 -10.82 -6.86
CA GLU A 94 4.83 -11.76 -7.93
C GLU A 94 4.08 -13.08 -7.72
N ASP A 95 4.06 -13.56 -6.49
CA ASP A 95 3.36 -14.77 -6.13
C ASP A 95 1.84 -14.62 -6.37
N GLU A 96 1.29 -13.46 -6.04
CA GLU A 96 -0.13 -13.18 -6.22
C GLU A 96 -0.51 -13.10 -7.70
N MET A 97 0.41 -12.68 -8.54
CA MET A 97 0.16 -12.48 -9.97
C MET A 97 0.43 -13.71 -10.83
N SER A 98 1.03 -14.73 -10.27
CA SER A 98 1.36 -15.94 -11.02
C SER A 98 0.21 -16.93 -11.07
#